data_f1c84816bf5ada5758cad1ed4c87dca2
#
_entry.id   f1c84816bf5ada5758cad1ed4c87dca2
#
_cell.length_a   1.000
_cell.length_b   1.000
_cell.length_c   1.000
_cell.angle_alpha   90.00
_cell.angle_beta   90.00
_cell.angle_gamma   90.00
#
_symmetry.space_group_name_H-M   'P 1'
#
loop_
_entity.id
_entity.type
_entity.pdbx_description
1 polymer ?
#
loop_
_entity_poly.entity_id
_entity_poly.type
_entity_poly.pdbx_seq_one_letter_code
_entity_poly.pdbx_strand_id
1 'polypeptide(L)'
;MRRRTLLAVALSATAAGALGAVGMTNASAATLDPNLPPGGNFDLSVWSLQLPVGSPGSPETISPARLKGAGGYTNPTFFWTDKNDGSMTFWAPEKGVTTPNSKYARSELREMNANGSAANWTLAGNHTLSAQLRVVSVTKNVAVGQVKLGTGGSSTKPLAELYYRPNGDIYFGTQNSPDASGQTLHKVGNVPLGVKWTYVINVNGNKINFTINGTKTTYTIPSAFNPYRQYFKAGSYNQSSSESTSNGAKVKFYSLTVQHA
;
A
#
# COMPACT_ATOMS: atom_id res chain seq x y z
N MET A 1 -7.74 -48.01 72.39
CA MET A 1 -8.03 -46.67 71.84
C MET A 1 -7.15 -46.40 70.65
N ARG A 2 -7.68 -46.43 69.41
CA ARG A 2 -6.92 -46.22 68.17
C ARG A 2 -7.33 -44.84 67.63
N ARG A 3 -6.37 -43.89 67.59
CA ARG A 3 -6.54 -42.57 66.97
C ARG A 3 -6.38 -42.72 65.48
N ARG A 4 -7.41 -42.31 64.71
CA ARG A 4 -7.38 -42.20 63.25
C ARG A 4 -6.92 -40.79 62.87
N THR A 5 -5.79 -40.72 62.18
CA THR A 5 -5.28 -39.48 61.58
C THR A 5 -5.95 -39.27 60.22
N LEU A 6 -6.64 -38.13 60.05
CA LEU A 6 -7.23 -37.73 58.80
C LEU A 6 -6.18 -37.00 57.97
N LEU A 7 -5.88 -37.52 56.79
CA LEU A 7 -5.00 -36.87 55.80
C LEU A 7 -5.87 -35.94 54.96
N ALA A 8 -5.58 -34.63 55.02
CA ALA A 8 -6.21 -33.65 54.12
C ALA A 8 -5.45 -33.62 52.79
N VAL A 9 -6.15 -33.95 51.69
CA VAL A 9 -5.63 -33.80 50.34
C VAL A 9 -5.99 -32.40 49.84
N ALA A 10 -4.98 -31.57 49.61
CA ALA A 10 -5.15 -30.27 48.95
C ALA A 10 -5.25 -30.49 47.45
N LEU A 11 -6.40 -30.17 46.87
CA LEU A 11 -6.59 -30.09 45.40
C LEU A 11 -6.05 -28.73 44.94
N SER A 12 -4.94 -28.72 44.19
CA SER A 12 -4.47 -27.57 43.45
C SER A 12 -5.23 -27.47 42.14
N ALA A 13 -6.07 -26.48 41.98
CA ALA A 13 -6.73 -26.14 40.73
C ALA A 13 -5.74 -25.39 39.79
N THR A 14 -5.28 -26.04 38.79
CA THR A 14 -4.57 -25.41 37.64
C THR A 14 -5.59 -24.71 36.77
N ALA A 15 -5.55 -23.38 36.77
CA ALA A 15 -6.29 -22.56 35.80
C ALA A 15 -5.65 -22.68 34.44
N ALA A 16 -6.28 -23.44 33.53
CA ALA A 16 -5.93 -23.44 32.11
C ALA A 16 -6.41 -22.13 31.49
N GLY A 17 -5.48 -21.22 31.19
CA GLY A 17 -5.76 -20.03 30.42
C GLY A 17 -6.17 -20.40 29.00
N ALA A 18 -7.42 -20.15 28.64
CA ALA A 18 -7.89 -20.24 27.25
C ALA A 18 -7.21 -19.14 26.43
N LEU A 19 -6.24 -19.50 25.61
CA LEU A 19 -5.76 -18.66 24.52
C LEU A 19 -6.94 -18.54 23.52
N GLY A 20 -7.60 -17.38 23.56
CA GLY A 20 -8.59 -17.01 22.56
C GLY A 20 -7.94 -16.97 21.18
N ALA A 21 -8.19 -17.97 20.35
CA ALA A 21 -7.94 -17.90 18.93
C ALA A 21 -8.81 -16.75 18.39
N VAL A 22 -8.20 -15.63 18.04
CA VAL A 22 -8.85 -14.60 17.24
C VAL A 22 -9.11 -15.24 15.88
N GLY A 23 -10.33 -15.72 15.68
CA GLY A 23 -10.78 -16.24 14.41
C GLY A 23 -10.64 -15.13 13.37
N MET A 24 -9.71 -15.29 12.44
CA MET A 24 -9.73 -14.53 11.19
C MET A 24 -11.03 -14.95 10.49
N THR A 25 -12.06 -14.14 10.62
CA THR A 25 -13.21 -14.25 9.73
C THR A 25 -12.68 -13.99 8.33
N ASN A 26 -12.65 -15.02 7.50
CA ASN A 26 -12.47 -14.86 6.06
C ASN A 26 -13.66 -14.02 5.58
N ALA A 27 -13.51 -12.70 5.58
CA ALA A 27 -14.41 -11.85 4.84
C ALA A 27 -14.28 -12.34 3.39
N SER A 28 -15.35 -12.96 2.87
CA SER A 28 -15.46 -13.31 1.46
C SER A 28 -15.12 -12.03 0.69
N ALA A 29 -14.06 -12.08 -0.12
CA ALA A 29 -13.70 -10.93 -0.94
C ALA A 29 -14.95 -10.58 -1.75
N ALA A 30 -15.46 -9.34 -1.61
CA ALA A 30 -16.60 -8.90 -2.37
C ALA A 30 -16.32 -9.12 -3.85
N THR A 31 -17.26 -9.73 -4.55
CA THR A 31 -17.13 -9.96 -6.00
C THR A 31 -17.09 -8.59 -6.68
N LEU A 32 -15.98 -8.29 -7.35
CA LEU A 32 -15.84 -7.04 -8.10
C LEU A 32 -16.76 -7.06 -9.31
N ASP A 33 -17.50 -5.97 -9.54
CA ASP A 33 -18.41 -5.81 -10.70
C ASP A 33 -17.66 -5.11 -11.85
N PRO A 34 -17.46 -5.79 -13.01
CA PRO A 34 -16.80 -5.20 -14.17
C PRO A 34 -17.55 -4.01 -14.78
N ASN A 35 -18.82 -3.80 -14.42
CA ASN A 35 -19.66 -2.72 -14.97
C ASN A 35 -19.58 -1.43 -14.16
N LEU A 36 -19.09 -1.49 -12.93
CA LEU A 36 -18.91 -0.33 -12.08
C LEU A 36 -17.55 0.36 -12.34
N PRO A 37 -17.44 1.68 -12.18
CA PRO A 37 -16.15 2.36 -12.15
C PRO A 37 -15.33 1.90 -10.93
N PRO A 38 -14.01 2.19 -10.87
CA PRO A 38 -13.18 1.78 -9.73
C PRO A 38 -13.76 2.16 -8.37
N GLY A 39 -14.30 3.37 -8.21
CA GLY A 39 -14.92 3.81 -6.96
C GLY A 39 -16.24 3.13 -6.59
N GLY A 40 -16.86 2.38 -7.52
CA GLY A 40 -18.01 1.53 -7.25
C GLY A 40 -17.60 0.17 -6.65
N ASN A 41 -16.37 -0.27 -6.92
CA ASN A 41 -15.81 -1.53 -6.42
C ASN A 41 -14.92 -1.34 -5.18
N PHE A 42 -14.33 -0.15 -5.02
CA PHE A 42 -13.35 0.16 -3.97
C PHE A 42 -13.79 1.41 -3.21
N ASP A 43 -13.56 1.45 -1.90
CA ASP A 43 -13.71 2.69 -1.15
C ASP A 43 -12.55 3.64 -1.50
N LEU A 44 -12.83 4.56 -2.40
CA LEU A 44 -11.89 5.60 -2.81
C LEU A 44 -12.19 6.96 -2.14
N SER A 45 -13.03 7.00 -1.11
CA SER A 45 -13.40 8.23 -0.39
C SER A 45 -12.23 8.90 0.33
N VAL A 46 -11.19 8.13 0.64
CA VAL A 46 -9.96 8.60 1.29
C VAL A 46 -8.75 8.59 0.35
N TRP A 47 -8.98 8.74 -0.96
CA TRP A 47 -7.92 8.75 -1.96
C TRP A 47 -8.10 9.89 -2.96
N SER A 48 -7.01 10.55 -3.34
CA SER A 48 -6.90 11.33 -4.58
C SER A 48 -6.06 10.54 -5.58
N LEU A 49 -6.33 10.71 -6.88
CA LEU A 49 -5.61 10.02 -7.95
C LEU A 49 -4.77 11.02 -8.73
N GLN A 50 -3.51 10.72 -8.95
CA GLN A 50 -2.63 11.45 -9.86
C GLN A 50 -2.44 10.67 -11.15
N LEU A 51 -2.61 11.35 -12.29
CA LEU A 51 -2.53 10.77 -13.63
C LEU A 51 -1.27 11.26 -14.38
N PRO A 52 -0.77 10.50 -15.38
CA PRO A 52 0.42 10.87 -16.16
C PRO A 52 0.11 11.88 -17.28
N VAL A 53 -0.92 12.68 -17.12
CA VAL A 53 -1.37 13.73 -18.05
C VAL A 53 -1.58 15.05 -17.30
N GLY A 54 -1.76 16.15 -18.03
CA GLY A 54 -1.86 17.50 -17.47
C GLY A 54 -0.87 18.45 -18.13
N SER A 55 -0.52 19.53 -17.44
CA SER A 55 0.51 20.47 -17.90
C SER A 55 1.90 20.04 -17.40
N PRO A 56 3.00 20.39 -18.09
CA PRO A 56 4.36 20.09 -17.63
C PRO A 56 4.60 20.49 -16.17
N GLY A 57 5.06 19.56 -15.35
CA GLY A 57 5.29 19.76 -13.91
C GLY A 57 4.01 19.75 -13.05
N SER A 58 2.82 19.69 -13.65
CA SER A 58 1.52 19.75 -12.96
C SER A 58 0.59 18.62 -13.48
N PRO A 59 0.82 17.39 -13.07
CA PRO A 59 -0.02 16.26 -13.46
C PRO A 59 -1.46 16.39 -12.94
N GLU A 60 -2.43 15.94 -13.72
CA GLU A 60 -3.84 15.95 -13.36
C GLU A 60 -4.07 15.19 -12.06
N THR A 61 -4.85 15.79 -11.16
CA THR A 61 -5.23 15.20 -9.88
C THR A 61 -6.74 15.15 -9.74
N ILE A 62 -7.28 13.97 -9.44
CA ILE A 62 -8.70 13.71 -9.24
C ILE A 62 -8.97 13.63 -7.74
N SER A 63 -9.93 14.44 -7.27
CA SER A 63 -10.28 14.50 -5.84
C SER A 63 -11.04 13.26 -5.36
N PRO A 64 -11.06 12.97 -4.04
CA PRO A 64 -11.83 11.86 -3.46
C PRO A 64 -13.32 11.95 -3.82
N ALA A 65 -13.88 13.15 -3.84
CA ALA A 65 -15.29 13.37 -4.19
C ALA A 65 -15.64 12.91 -5.62
N ARG A 66 -14.67 13.02 -6.55
CA ARG A 66 -14.83 12.56 -7.93
C ARG A 66 -14.54 11.08 -8.12
N LEU A 67 -13.74 10.46 -7.22
CA LEU A 67 -13.34 9.05 -7.34
C LEU A 67 -14.39 8.09 -6.80
N LYS A 68 -15.10 8.46 -5.72
CA LYS A 68 -15.94 7.55 -4.94
C LYS A 68 -17.26 7.17 -5.61
N GLY A 69 -17.74 5.95 -5.29
CA GLY A 69 -19.08 5.46 -5.61
C GLY A 69 -19.29 5.00 -7.05
N ALA A 70 -20.51 4.55 -7.35
CA ALA A 70 -20.88 3.96 -8.64
C ALA A 70 -20.88 4.98 -9.81
N GLY A 71 -20.85 6.27 -9.54
CA GLY A 71 -20.65 7.34 -10.53
C GLY A 71 -19.24 7.89 -10.53
N GLY A 72 -18.29 7.19 -9.90
CA GLY A 72 -16.91 7.64 -9.73
C GLY A 72 -16.14 7.79 -11.05
N TYR A 73 -15.08 8.58 -10.98
CA TYR A 73 -14.21 8.86 -12.12
C TYR A 73 -13.57 7.60 -12.69
N THR A 74 -13.46 7.56 -14.01
CA THR A 74 -12.69 6.57 -14.76
C THR A 74 -11.99 7.27 -15.92
N ASN A 75 -10.84 6.74 -16.32
CA ASN A 75 -10.10 7.15 -17.51
C ASN A 75 -9.73 5.89 -18.30
N PRO A 76 -10.17 5.75 -19.57
CA PRO A 76 -10.02 4.50 -20.32
C PRO A 76 -8.58 4.11 -20.64
N THR A 77 -7.63 5.05 -20.46
CA THR A 77 -6.21 4.82 -20.73
C THR A 77 -5.41 4.59 -19.44
N PHE A 78 -5.67 5.36 -18.38
CA PHE A 78 -4.76 5.42 -17.22
C PHE A 78 -5.36 4.89 -15.92
N PHE A 79 -6.70 4.85 -15.79
CA PHE A 79 -7.38 4.42 -14.57
C PHE A 79 -8.80 3.94 -14.84
N TRP A 80 -9.03 2.61 -14.80
CA TRP A 80 -10.33 2.01 -15.16
C TRP A 80 -10.59 0.71 -14.43
N THR A 81 -11.84 0.24 -14.49
CA THR A 81 -12.23 -1.12 -14.10
C THR A 81 -12.01 -2.07 -15.26
N ASP A 82 -11.27 -3.16 -15.06
CA ASP A 82 -11.09 -4.19 -16.08
C ASP A 82 -12.39 -4.96 -16.31
N LYS A 83 -12.80 -5.07 -17.56
CA LYS A 83 -14.08 -5.70 -17.97
C LYS A 83 -14.14 -7.21 -17.74
N ASN A 84 -12.99 -7.87 -17.57
CA ASN A 84 -12.93 -9.31 -17.38
C ASN A 84 -13.05 -9.73 -15.91
N ASP A 85 -12.55 -8.90 -14.99
CA ASP A 85 -12.40 -9.33 -13.59
C ASP A 85 -12.75 -8.26 -12.54
N GLY A 86 -13.26 -7.09 -12.97
CA GLY A 86 -13.67 -6.00 -12.08
C GLY A 86 -12.52 -5.28 -11.35
N SER A 87 -11.26 -5.67 -11.62
CA SER A 87 -10.10 -5.09 -10.92
C SER A 87 -9.88 -3.63 -11.29
N MET A 88 -9.43 -2.84 -10.32
CA MET A 88 -9.00 -1.46 -10.52
C MET A 88 -7.64 -1.44 -11.21
N THR A 89 -7.58 -0.92 -12.42
CA THR A 89 -6.39 -0.96 -13.29
C THR A 89 -5.75 0.42 -13.38
N PHE A 90 -4.43 0.44 -13.21
CA PHE A 90 -3.56 1.60 -13.36
C PHE A 90 -2.58 1.36 -14.49
N TRP A 91 -2.43 2.34 -15.39
CA TRP A 91 -1.40 2.37 -16.42
C TRP A 91 -0.54 3.62 -16.28
N ALA A 92 0.76 3.45 -16.14
CA ALA A 92 1.74 4.53 -16.13
C ALA A 92 2.76 4.30 -17.26
N PRO A 93 2.68 5.04 -18.38
CA PRO A 93 3.64 4.94 -19.48
C PRO A 93 5.00 5.54 -19.08
N GLU A 94 6.04 5.27 -19.86
CA GLU A 94 7.34 5.91 -19.69
C GLU A 94 7.31 7.39 -20.06
N LYS A 95 6.56 7.75 -21.12
CA LYS A 95 6.27 9.14 -21.46
C LYS A 95 5.00 9.60 -20.77
N GLY A 96 5.11 10.58 -19.89
CA GLY A 96 3.96 11.16 -19.20
C GLY A 96 4.35 12.40 -18.39
N VAL A 97 3.33 13.16 -17.98
CA VAL A 97 3.53 14.33 -17.12
C VAL A 97 3.97 13.87 -15.74
N THR A 98 4.98 14.53 -15.20
CA THR A 98 5.57 14.26 -13.89
C THR A 98 5.46 15.48 -12.99
N THR A 99 5.58 15.30 -11.67
CA THR A 99 5.79 16.42 -10.74
C THR A 99 7.20 16.99 -10.88
N PRO A 100 7.47 18.25 -10.49
CA PRO A 100 8.78 18.88 -10.66
C PRO A 100 9.95 18.08 -10.08
N ASN A 101 9.71 17.32 -9.00
CA ASN A 101 10.72 16.54 -8.30
C ASN A 101 10.70 15.05 -8.67
N SER A 102 10.06 14.67 -9.77
CA SER A 102 9.99 13.30 -10.24
C SER A 102 10.39 13.20 -11.72
N LYS A 103 11.14 12.15 -12.04
CA LYS A 103 11.51 11.80 -13.43
C LYS A 103 10.54 10.81 -14.07
N TYR A 104 9.57 10.29 -13.30
CA TYR A 104 8.77 9.14 -13.69
C TYR A 104 7.28 9.46 -13.62
N ALA A 105 6.57 9.02 -14.65
CA ALA A 105 5.12 9.15 -14.74
C ALA A 105 4.42 8.16 -13.79
N ARG A 106 3.21 8.50 -13.38
CA ARG A 106 2.40 7.67 -12.49
C ARG A 106 0.91 7.74 -12.77
N SER A 107 0.22 6.63 -12.58
CA SER A 107 -1.19 6.56 -12.27
C SER A 107 -1.29 6.00 -10.87
N GLU A 108 -1.51 6.85 -9.86
CA GLU A 108 -1.28 6.46 -8.48
C GLU A 108 -2.18 7.22 -7.51
N LEU A 109 -2.77 6.48 -6.58
CA LEU A 109 -3.55 7.01 -5.47
C LEU A 109 -2.64 7.61 -4.40
N ARG A 110 -3.09 8.72 -3.80
CA ARG A 110 -2.54 9.38 -2.62
C ARG A 110 -3.59 9.41 -1.53
N GLU A 111 -3.23 8.99 -0.35
CA GLU A 111 -4.10 9.01 0.82
C GLU A 111 -4.53 10.42 1.21
N MET A 112 -5.82 10.55 1.51
CA MET A 112 -6.48 11.76 1.96
C MET A 112 -7.24 11.49 3.26
N ASN A 113 -7.58 12.54 3.99
CA ASN A 113 -8.55 12.46 5.07
C ASN A 113 -9.98 12.42 4.50
N ALA A 114 -10.94 11.93 5.27
CA ALA A 114 -12.36 11.86 4.87
C ALA A 114 -12.97 13.23 4.51
N ASN A 115 -12.42 14.33 5.05
CA ASN A 115 -12.83 15.69 4.71
C ASN A 115 -12.18 16.23 3.42
N GLY A 116 -11.40 15.41 2.70
CA GLY A 116 -10.72 15.78 1.46
C GLY A 116 -9.40 16.53 1.64
N SER A 117 -8.95 16.80 2.86
CA SER A 117 -7.62 17.33 3.11
C SER A 117 -6.55 16.23 2.97
N ALA A 118 -5.30 16.62 2.78
CA ALA A 118 -4.19 15.69 2.66
C ALA A 118 -3.99 14.89 3.95
N ALA A 119 -3.98 13.54 3.87
CA ALA A 119 -3.61 12.70 5.01
C ALA A 119 -2.16 12.97 5.42
N ASN A 120 -1.93 12.96 6.72
CA ASN A 120 -0.69 13.44 7.31
C ASN A 120 -0.56 12.95 8.76
N TRP A 121 -0.23 11.66 8.95
CA TRP A 121 -0.18 10.99 10.25
C TRP A 121 1.25 10.89 10.81
N THR A 122 1.39 10.80 12.14
CA THR A 122 2.67 10.60 12.84
C THR A 122 3.06 9.13 12.86
N LEU A 123 4.30 8.81 13.25
CA LEU A 123 4.71 7.42 13.47
C LEU A 123 4.02 6.78 14.70
N ALA A 124 3.42 7.58 15.58
CA ALA A 124 2.63 7.06 16.69
C ALA A 124 1.32 6.43 16.16
N GLY A 125 0.91 5.33 16.78
CA GLY A 125 -0.26 4.58 16.34
C GLY A 125 0.09 3.41 15.43
N ASN A 126 -0.94 2.85 14.81
CA ASN A 126 -0.83 1.69 13.94
C ASN A 126 -1.47 2.03 12.59
N HIS A 127 -0.66 2.18 11.56
CA HIS A 127 -1.08 2.61 10.23
C HIS A 127 -0.83 1.49 9.24
N THR A 128 -1.86 1.06 8.51
CA THR A 128 -1.80 -0.13 7.67
C THR A 128 -2.38 0.15 6.29
N LEU A 129 -1.60 -0.17 5.27
CA LEU A 129 -2.02 -0.26 3.88
C LEU A 129 -1.97 -1.72 3.45
N SER A 130 -3.11 -2.27 3.01
CA SER A 130 -3.21 -3.65 2.54
C SER A 130 -3.76 -3.72 1.12
N ALA A 131 -3.21 -4.60 0.31
CA ALA A 131 -3.68 -4.79 -1.06
C ALA A 131 -3.51 -6.23 -1.54
N GLN A 132 -4.39 -6.64 -2.47
CA GLN A 132 -4.17 -7.74 -3.38
C GLN A 132 -4.08 -7.19 -4.80
N LEU A 133 -3.04 -7.56 -5.52
CA LEU A 133 -2.78 -7.03 -6.85
C LEU A 133 -2.10 -8.06 -7.76
N ARG A 134 -1.98 -7.72 -9.04
CA ARG A 134 -1.01 -8.32 -9.95
C ARG A 134 -0.37 -7.25 -10.83
N VAL A 135 0.91 -7.40 -11.15
CA VAL A 135 1.58 -6.60 -12.17
C VAL A 135 1.38 -7.32 -13.51
N VAL A 136 0.72 -6.64 -14.45
CA VAL A 136 0.41 -7.19 -15.78
C VAL A 136 1.57 -7.01 -16.73
N SER A 137 2.19 -5.83 -16.69
CA SER A 137 3.40 -5.50 -17.46
C SER A 137 4.23 -4.47 -16.73
N VAL A 138 5.54 -4.53 -16.89
CA VAL A 138 6.48 -3.56 -16.35
C VAL A 138 7.77 -3.58 -17.17
N THR A 139 8.26 -2.41 -17.60
CA THR A 139 9.49 -2.31 -18.39
C THR A 139 10.75 -2.49 -17.53
N LYS A 140 10.84 -1.80 -16.41
CA LYS A 140 11.97 -1.89 -15.46
C LYS A 140 11.49 -2.20 -14.04
N ASN A 141 11.02 -1.19 -13.34
CA ASN A 141 10.47 -1.32 -12.00
C ASN A 141 9.15 -0.55 -11.92
N VAL A 142 8.28 -0.95 -11.00
CA VAL A 142 7.11 -0.19 -10.60
C VAL A 142 7.00 -0.18 -9.09
N ALA A 143 6.81 1.00 -8.49
CA ALA A 143 6.39 1.09 -7.08
C ALA A 143 4.87 0.94 -7.02
N VAL A 144 4.40 -0.04 -6.21
CA VAL A 144 2.98 -0.41 -6.08
C VAL A 144 2.38 -0.01 -4.75
N GLY A 145 3.21 0.40 -3.80
CA GLY A 145 2.82 0.90 -2.48
C GLY A 145 3.94 1.75 -1.88
N GLN A 146 3.61 2.83 -1.17
CA GLN A 146 4.60 3.73 -0.60
C GLN A 146 4.15 4.25 0.76
N VAL A 147 5.12 4.57 1.62
CA VAL A 147 4.99 5.49 2.75
C VAL A 147 5.79 6.74 2.41
N LYS A 148 5.12 7.87 2.19
CA LYS A 148 5.73 9.14 1.81
C LYS A 148 5.84 10.08 2.99
N LEU A 149 6.88 10.92 2.98
CA LEU A 149 7.00 12.03 3.92
C LEU A 149 6.06 13.17 3.49
N GLY A 150 5.31 13.68 4.47
CA GLY A 150 4.45 14.86 4.38
C GLY A 150 5.10 16.06 5.06
N THR A 151 4.44 16.63 6.08
CA THR A 151 4.96 17.78 6.85
C THR A 151 5.93 17.33 7.94
N GLY A 152 6.61 18.27 8.57
CA GLY A 152 7.55 18.03 9.69
C GLY A 152 9.01 18.21 9.32
N GLY A 153 9.30 18.59 8.07
CA GLY A 153 10.65 18.90 7.58
C GLY A 153 10.64 19.27 6.10
N SER A 154 11.80 19.47 5.51
CA SER A 154 11.97 19.90 4.11
C SER A 154 11.92 18.74 3.12
N SER A 155 12.13 17.48 3.55
CA SER A 155 12.15 16.33 2.67
C SER A 155 10.73 15.87 2.30
N THR A 156 10.53 15.61 1.01
CA THR A 156 9.32 14.97 0.44
C THR A 156 9.62 13.58 -0.12
N LYS A 157 10.75 13.00 0.25
CA LYS A 157 11.16 11.65 -0.19
C LYS A 157 10.26 10.58 0.43
N PRO A 158 10.22 9.35 -0.11
CA PRO A 158 9.55 8.25 0.56
C PRO A 158 10.30 7.86 1.84
N LEU A 159 9.58 7.51 2.91
CA LEU A 159 10.14 6.73 4.00
C LEU A 159 10.46 5.32 3.47
N ALA A 160 9.56 4.79 2.65
CA ALA A 160 9.67 3.46 2.09
C ALA A 160 8.82 3.26 0.83
N GLU A 161 9.29 2.38 -0.06
CA GLU A 161 8.60 2.03 -1.32
C GLU A 161 8.68 0.53 -1.59
N LEU A 162 7.57 -0.04 -2.04
CA LEU A 162 7.47 -1.44 -2.45
C LEU A 162 7.55 -1.53 -3.98
N TYR A 163 8.61 -2.17 -4.48
CA TYR A 163 8.91 -2.28 -5.90
C TYR A 163 8.67 -3.69 -6.41
N TYR A 164 8.17 -3.79 -7.63
CA TYR A 164 8.10 -5.02 -8.42
C TYR A 164 8.96 -4.88 -9.68
N ARG A 165 9.68 -5.95 -10.05
CA ARG A 165 10.57 -6.02 -11.22
C ARG A 165 10.06 -7.00 -12.28
N PRO A 166 10.51 -6.89 -13.56
CA PRO A 166 10.06 -7.77 -14.64
C PRO A 166 10.29 -9.27 -14.40
N ASN A 167 11.32 -9.62 -13.64
CA ASN A 167 11.64 -11.01 -13.27
C ASN A 167 10.81 -11.54 -12.08
N GLY A 168 9.81 -10.78 -11.62
CA GLY A 168 8.96 -11.14 -10.51
C GLY A 168 9.52 -10.77 -9.13
N ASP A 169 10.74 -10.28 -9.03
CA ASP A 169 11.32 -9.91 -7.76
C ASP A 169 10.61 -8.72 -7.13
N ILE A 170 10.33 -8.86 -5.83
CA ILE A 170 9.73 -7.83 -5.01
C ILE A 170 10.80 -7.29 -4.06
N TYR A 171 11.03 -5.99 -4.14
CA TYR A 171 11.97 -5.29 -3.28
C TYR A 171 11.26 -4.25 -2.44
N PHE A 172 11.77 -4.10 -1.25
CA PHE A 172 11.40 -3.05 -0.35
C PHE A 172 12.56 -2.07 -0.20
N GLY A 173 12.34 -0.80 -0.55
CA GLY A 173 13.31 0.26 -0.39
C GLY A 173 13.05 1.03 0.90
N THR A 174 14.04 1.16 1.77
CA THR A 174 14.01 1.99 2.98
C THR A 174 15.00 3.13 2.87
N GLN A 175 14.61 4.31 3.34
CA GLN A 175 15.52 5.44 3.51
C GLN A 175 16.24 5.34 4.86
N ASN A 176 17.54 5.64 4.87
CA ASN A 176 18.34 5.68 6.10
C ASN A 176 18.23 7.04 6.83
N SER A 177 17.87 8.08 6.10
CA SER A 177 17.53 9.41 6.64
C SER A 177 16.57 10.15 5.70
N PRO A 178 15.84 11.16 6.16
CA PRO A 178 14.93 11.95 5.32
C PRO A 178 15.61 12.59 4.09
N ASP A 179 16.90 12.92 4.20
CA ASP A 179 17.66 13.58 3.14
C ASP A 179 18.56 12.64 2.32
N ALA A 180 18.54 11.33 2.61
CA ALA A 180 19.36 10.36 1.90
C ALA A 180 19.13 10.42 0.38
N SER A 181 20.20 10.30 -0.41
CA SER A 181 20.16 10.37 -1.87
C SER A 181 19.60 9.09 -2.51
N GLY A 182 19.57 7.98 -1.77
CA GLY A 182 19.11 6.66 -2.25
C GLY A 182 18.51 5.83 -1.14
N GLN A 183 17.93 4.70 -1.54
CA GLN A 183 17.32 3.72 -0.64
C GLN A 183 18.18 2.49 -0.50
N THR A 184 18.12 1.83 0.66
CA THR A 184 18.58 0.46 0.81
C THR A 184 17.48 -0.47 0.32
N LEU A 185 17.80 -1.34 -0.65
CA LEU A 185 16.84 -2.28 -1.23
C LEU A 185 16.97 -3.66 -0.57
N HIS A 186 15.84 -4.18 -0.11
CA HIS A 186 15.73 -5.50 0.50
C HIS A 186 14.81 -6.37 -0.37
N LYS A 187 15.29 -7.53 -0.82
CA LYS A 187 14.43 -8.50 -1.50
C LYS A 187 13.50 -9.15 -0.48
N VAL A 188 12.20 -9.02 -0.69
CA VAL A 188 11.16 -9.49 0.25
C VAL A 188 10.24 -10.54 -0.35
N GLY A 189 10.40 -10.85 -1.63
CA GLY A 189 9.61 -11.89 -2.30
C GLY A 189 9.96 -12.04 -3.77
N ASN A 190 9.31 -13.03 -4.39
CA ASN A 190 9.27 -13.21 -5.83
C ASN A 190 7.89 -13.78 -6.21
N VAL A 191 7.22 -13.15 -7.16
CA VAL A 191 5.95 -13.60 -7.72
C VAL A 191 6.03 -13.41 -9.24
N PRO A 192 5.73 -14.43 -10.05
CA PRO A 192 5.78 -14.29 -11.51
C PRO A 192 4.86 -13.18 -12.02
N LEU A 193 5.25 -12.54 -13.12
CA LEU A 193 4.44 -11.54 -13.81
C LEU A 193 3.05 -12.11 -14.14
N GLY A 194 2.00 -11.33 -13.93
CA GLY A 194 0.61 -11.73 -14.17
C GLY A 194 -0.04 -12.56 -13.06
N VAL A 195 0.71 -13.01 -12.04
CA VAL A 195 0.17 -13.75 -10.90
C VAL A 195 -0.31 -12.79 -9.81
N LYS A 196 -1.45 -13.09 -9.17
CA LYS A 196 -1.96 -12.33 -8.02
C LYS A 196 -1.12 -12.59 -6.78
N TRP A 197 -0.89 -11.53 -6.01
CA TRP A 197 -0.21 -11.57 -4.72
C TRP A 197 -0.75 -10.51 -3.77
N THR A 198 -0.42 -10.63 -2.49
CA THR A 198 -0.85 -9.68 -1.45
C THR A 198 0.35 -8.98 -0.83
N TYR A 199 0.13 -7.71 -0.43
CA TYR A 199 1.03 -7.04 0.48
C TYR A 199 0.29 -6.37 1.62
N VAL A 200 0.99 -6.25 2.75
CA VAL A 200 0.64 -5.34 3.85
C VAL A 200 1.87 -4.50 4.17
N ILE A 201 1.70 -3.19 4.14
CA ILE A 201 2.67 -2.22 4.67
C ILE A 201 2.08 -1.69 5.97
N ASN A 202 2.74 -1.96 7.08
CA ASN A 202 2.28 -1.56 8.40
C ASN A 202 3.35 -0.75 9.12
N VAL A 203 3.01 0.47 9.51
CA VAL A 203 3.83 1.34 10.37
C VAL A 203 3.25 1.32 11.77
N ASN A 204 4.07 0.93 12.76
CA ASN A 204 3.69 0.88 14.15
C ASN A 204 4.86 1.42 15.00
N GLY A 205 4.73 2.64 15.47
CA GLY A 205 5.81 3.34 16.14
C GLY A 205 7.06 3.44 15.25
N ASN A 206 8.20 3.06 15.77
CA ASN A 206 9.47 3.05 15.02
C ASN A 206 9.71 1.78 14.19
N LYS A 207 8.68 0.99 13.92
CA LYS A 207 8.78 -0.21 13.09
C LYS A 207 7.95 -0.08 11.83
N ILE A 208 8.51 -0.55 10.72
CA ILE A 208 7.76 -0.75 9.49
C ILE A 208 7.82 -2.24 9.12
N ASN A 209 6.65 -2.82 8.94
CA ASN A 209 6.48 -4.24 8.65
C ASN A 209 5.98 -4.39 7.21
N PHE A 210 6.55 -5.35 6.49
CA PHE A 210 6.09 -5.79 5.18
C PHE A 210 5.66 -7.22 5.25
N THR A 211 4.48 -7.49 4.76
CA THR A 211 4.01 -8.87 4.60
C THR A 211 3.73 -9.10 3.13
N ILE A 212 4.41 -10.06 2.52
CA ILE A 212 4.20 -10.47 1.13
C ILE A 212 3.71 -11.91 1.15
N ASN A 213 2.48 -12.15 0.65
CA ASN A 213 1.83 -13.47 0.66
C ASN A 213 1.92 -14.16 2.04
N GLY A 214 1.73 -13.41 3.13
CA GLY A 214 1.79 -13.92 4.50
C GLY A 214 3.17 -13.92 5.14
N THR A 215 4.26 -13.78 4.38
CA THR A 215 5.63 -13.71 4.94
C THR A 215 5.97 -12.28 5.38
N LYS A 216 6.19 -12.11 6.68
CA LYS A 216 6.46 -10.80 7.31
C LYS A 216 7.95 -10.53 7.43
N THR A 217 8.35 -9.31 7.07
CA THR A 217 9.70 -8.75 7.33
C THR A 217 9.55 -7.41 8.06
N THR A 218 10.42 -7.14 9.02
CA THR A 218 10.35 -5.94 9.87
C THR A 218 11.65 -5.14 9.77
N TYR A 219 11.51 -3.81 9.65
CA TYR A 219 12.63 -2.86 9.66
C TYR A 219 12.41 -1.80 10.74
N THR A 220 13.51 -1.28 11.28
CA THR A 220 13.47 -0.17 12.22
C THR A 220 13.54 1.15 11.47
N ILE A 221 12.61 2.05 11.75
CA ILE A 221 12.61 3.40 11.20
C ILE A 221 13.60 4.22 12.02
N PRO A 222 14.61 4.87 11.38
CA PRO A 222 15.54 5.74 12.08
C PRO A 222 14.84 6.93 12.76
N SER A 223 15.34 7.34 13.93
CA SER A 223 14.74 8.44 14.71
C SER A 223 14.70 9.80 13.99
N ALA A 224 15.55 9.99 12.98
CA ALA A 224 15.53 11.18 12.12
C ALA A 224 14.19 11.39 11.40
N PHE A 225 13.34 10.36 11.30
CA PHE A 225 11.99 10.46 10.72
C PHE A 225 10.92 10.90 11.73
N ASN A 226 11.21 10.93 13.04
CA ASN A 226 10.23 11.28 14.06
C ASN A 226 9.55 12.65 13.88
N PRO A 227 10.22 13.71 13.41
CA PRO A 227 9.57 15.01 13.17
C PRO A 227 8.60 14.98 12.00
N TYR A 228 8.76 14.01 11.06
CA TYR A 228 7.97 13.96 9.85
C TYR A 228 6.61 13.31 10.08
N ARG A 229 5.61 13.77 9.34
CA ARG A 229 4.35 13.09 9.17
C ARG A 229 4.37 12.29 7.86
N GLN A 230 3.52 11.26 7.78
CA GLN A 230 3.52 10.33 6.66
C GLN A 230 2.13 10.23 6.04
N TYR A 231 2.08 9.62 4.85
CA TYR A 231 0.87 9.21 4.16
C TYR A 231 1.16 8.04 3.22
N PHE A 232 0.13 7.24 2.93
CA PHE A 232 0.26 6.14 1.98
C PHE A 232 0.04 6.58 0.53
N LYS A 233 0.62 5.78 -0.39
CA LYS A 233 0.30 5.81 -1.81
C LYS A 233 0.19 4.37 -2.32
N ALA A 234 -0.67 4.16 -3.36
CA ALA A 234 -0.86 2.86 -4.00
C ALA A 234 -1.23 3.05 -5.48
N GLY A 235 -0.76 2.15 -6.35
CA GLY A 235 -1.09 2.22 -7.78
C GLY A 235 0.05 1.75 -8.69
N SER A 236 0.29 2.50 -9.77
CA SER A 236 1.39 2.29 -10.69
C SER A 236 2.27 3.54 -10.74
N TYR A 237 3.38 3.53 -9.99
CA TYR A 237 4.42 4.54 -10.13
C TYR A 237 5.58 3.91 -10.89
N ASN A 238 5.58 4.11 -12.20
CA ASN A 238 6.61 3.60 -13.10
C ASN A 238 8.00 4.16 -12.71
N GLN A 239 9.04 3.35 -12.83
CA GLN A 239 10.41 3.72 -12.45
C GLN A 239 11.34 3.70 -13.66
N SER A 240 10.78 3.95 -14.84
CA SER A 240 11.53 4.20 -16.08
C SER A 240 10.91 5.36 -16.84
N SER A 241 11.71 6.03 -17.65
CA SER A 241 11.29 7.13 -18.51
C SER A 241 11.92 6.99 -19.89
N SER A 242 11.14 7.26 -20.91
CA SER A 242 11.54 7.41 -22.32
C SER A 242 10.44 8.17 -23.05
N GLU A 243 10.57 8.31 -24.36
CA GLU A 243 9.52 8.88 -25.23
C GLU A 243 8.40 7.87 -25.56
N SER A 244 8.44 6.66 -25.01
CA SER A 244 7.45 5.62 -25.30
C SER A 244 6.16 5.81 -24.50
N THR A 245 5.02 5.75 -25.19
CA THR A 245 3.68 5.69 -24.60
C THR A 245 3.17 4.26 -24.42
N SER A 246 3.84 3.27 -25.02
CA SER A 246 3.50 1.84 -24.97
C SER A 246 4.33 1.05 -23.95
N ASN A 247 5.54 1.53 -23.62
CA ASN A 247 6.32 1.01 -22.49
C ASN A 247 5.88 1.66 -21.20
N GLY A 248 5.96 0.92 -20.08
CA GLY A 248 5.56 1.43 -18.77
C GLY A 248 5.19 0.31 -17.83
N ALA A 249 4.31 0.61 -16.88
CA ALA A 249 3.85 -0.37 -15.91
C ALA A 249 2.32 -0.39 -15.81
N LYS A 250 1.72 -1.59 -15.92
CA LYS A 250 0.29 -1.85 -15.75
C LYS A 250 0.08 -2.71 -14.51
N VAL A 251 -0.69 -2.20 -13.57
CA VAL A 251 -0.99 -2.86 -12.30
C VAL A 251 -2.50 -2.96 -12.12
N LYS A 252 -2.98 -4.12 -11.67
CA LYS A 252 -4.38 -4.38 -11.33
C LYS A 252 -4.51 -4.67 -9.85
N PHE A 253 -5.40 -3.95 -9.17
CA PHE A 253 -5.74 -4.19 -7.78
C PHE A 253 -7.09 -4.93 -7.67
N TYR A 254 -7.13 -5.91 -6.77
CA TYR A 254 -8.31 -6.72 -6.42
C TYR A 254 -8.84 -6.40 -5.03
N SER A 255 -8.00 -5.84 -4.17
CA SER A 255 -8.39 -5.21 -2.91
C SER A 255 -7.42 -4.08 -2.58
N LEU A 256 -7.89 -3.06 -1.89
CA LEU A 256 -7.08 -1.97 -1.35
C LEU A 256 -7.79 -1.42 -0.12
N THR A 257 -7.11 -1.40 1.01
CA THR A 257 -7.62 -0.85 2.26
C THR A 257 -6.54 -0.06 2.99
N VAL A 258 -6.94 1.00 3.66
CA VAL A 258 -6.11 1.77 4.58
C VAL A 258 -6.80 1.84 5.93
N GLN A 259 -6.02 1.70 7.01
CA GLN A 259 -6.52 1.73 8.38
C GLN A 259 -5.54 2.48 9.29
N HIS A 260 -6.09 3.20 10.25
CA HIS A 260 -5.35 3.90 11.31
C HIS A 260 -5.99 3.59 12.65
N ALA A 261 -5.14 3.27 13.68
CA ALA A 261 -5.56 2.95 15.05
C ALA A 261 -4.55 3.51 16.08
#